data_d7704d263b3d58c0552e9d877a76382b
#
_entry.id   d7704d263b3d58c0552e9d877a76382b
#
_cell.length_a   1.000
_cell.length_b   1.000
_cell.length_c   1.000
_cell.angle_alpha   90.00
_cell.angle_beta   90.00
_cell.angle_gamma   90.00
#
_symmetry.space_group_name_H-M   'P 1'
#
loop_
_entity.id
_entity.type
_entity.pdbx_description
1 polymer ?
#
loop_
_entity_poly.entity_id
_entity_poly.type
_entity_poly.pdbx_seq_one_letter_code
_entity_poly.pdbx_strand_id
1 'polypeptide(L)'
;MSRLLPFAVEAFFMHIRFVRVQCTQMGVDMENTVEIRWHGRGGQGAKTAALLLADVAFKAGKYVQGFPEYGPERMGAPITAYNRISEEPVTVHSNIYDPDYVVVVDDGLLESTDVTHGLKETGAVIINTEKEKDALLPFLHGYQGAVYTLDAKAISMQALGKNYPNSPMLAAVVAVSGVMEQEEFLDEMHDSFRHKFAKKPEVIDGNMKALELTFAEITKAKKGGIHS
;
A
#
# COMPACT_ATOMS: atom_id res chain seq x y z
N MET A 1 -49.92 4.84 -46.69
CA MET A 1 -48.84 3.91 -46.27
C MET A 1 -47.70 4.69 -45.69
N SER A 2 -47.50 4.44 -44.40
CA SER A 2 -46.29 4.48 -43.60
C SER A 2 -45.44 5.73 -43.57
N ARG A 3 -45.65 6.55 -42.54
CA ARG A 3 -44.59 7.32 -41.85
C ARG A 3 -44.72 7.07 -40.35
N LEU A 4 -44.17 5.97 -39.89
CA LEU A 4 -44.04 5.64 -38.46
C LEU A 4 -42.65 5.02 -38.21
N LEU A 5 -41.61 5.87 -38.26
CA LEU A 5 -40.28 5.46 -37.75
C LEU A 5 -39.33 6.67 -37.62
N PRO A 6 -39.57 7.61 -36.69
CA PRO A 6 -38.44 8.26 -36.02
C PRO A 6 -38.52 8.26 -34.48
N PHE A 7 -39.70 8.04 -33.87
CA PHE A 7 -39.83 8.21 -32.40
C PHE A 7 -39.16 7.12 -31.56
N ALA A 8 -39.04 5.90 -32.05
CA ALA A 8 -38.46 4.79 -31.31
C ALA A 8 -36.92 4.88 -31.22
N VAL A 9 -36.28 5.48 -32.21
CA VAL A 9 -34.81 5.62 -32.23
C VAL A 9 -34.33 6.76 -31.33
N GLU A 10 -35.07 7.87 -31.32
CA GLU A 10 -34.74 8.98 -30.42
C GLU A 10 -34.94 8.63 -28.91
N ALA A 11 -35.99 7.88 -28.60
CA ALA A 11 -36.23 7.40 -27.24
C ALA A 11 -35.14 6.42 -26.76
N PHE A 12 -34.63 5.58 -27.68
CA PHE A 12 -33.54 4.65 -27.37
C PHE A 12 -32.21 5.39 -27.15
N PHE A 13 -31.88 6.39 -28.00
CA PHE A 13 -30.70 7.22 -27.81
C PHE A 13 -30.80 8.14 -26.56
N MET A 14 -31.98 8.62 -26.23
CA MET A 14 -32.22 9.42 -25.02
C MET A 14 -32.08 8.55 -23.74
N HIS A 15 -32.50 7.30 -23.80
CA HIS A 15 -32.34 6.33 -22.71
C HIS A 15 -30.85 5.95 -22.48
N ILE A 16 -30.09 5.75 -23.55
CA ILE A 16 -28.64 5.50 -23.49
C ILE A 16 -27.91 6.73 -22.98
N ARG A 17 -28.31 7.94 -23.37
CA ARG A 17 -27.75 9.19 -22.82
C ARG A 17 -28.04 9.35 -21.33
N PHE A 18 -29.24 9.00 -20.89
CA PHE A 18 -29.66 9.09 -19.49
C PHE A 18 -28.91 8.06 -18.62
N VAL A 19 -28.76 6.83 -19.09
CA VAL A 19 -27.96 5.79 -18.41
C VAL A 19 -26.47 6.17 -18.36
N ARG A 20 -25.94 6.79 -19.43
CA ARG A 20 -24.55 7.24 -19.45
C ARG A 20 -24.29 8.42 -18.52
N VAL A 21 -25.26 9.32 -18.36
CA VAL A 21 -25.19 10.46 -17.41
C VAL A 21 -25.34 9.96 -15.96
N GLN A 22 -26.17 8.95 -15.70
CA GLN A 22 -26.27 8.35 -14.37
C GLN A 22 -25.03 7.52 -13.98
N CYS A 23 -24.39 6.84 -14.93
CA CYS A 23 -23.11 6.18 -14.67
C CYS A 23 -21.95 7.17 -14.43
N THR A 24 -22.02 8.38 -15.01
CA THR A 24 -21.00 9.41 -14.80
C THR A 24 -21.23 10.19 -13.47
N GLN A 25 -22.45 10.16 -12.91
CA GLN A 25 -22.76 10.74 -11.60
C GLN A 25 -22.62 9.74 -10.44
N MET A 26 -22.37 8.48 -10.71
CA MET A 26 -21.84 7.51 -9.74
C MET A 26 -20.30 7.39 -9.88
N GLY A 27 -19.62 8.47 -10.27
CA GLY A 27 -18.21 8.63 -10.05
C GLY A 27 -17.99 8.60 -8.55
N VAL A 28 -17.63 7.44 -8.02
CA VAL A 28 -17.07 7.31 -6.68
C VAL A 28 -15.88 8.27 -6.66
N ASP A 29 -16.00 9.32 -5.88
CA ASP A 29 -14.94 10.31 -5.73
C ASP A 29 -13.78 9.61 -5.03
N MET A 30 -12.78 9.18 -5.80
CA MET A 30 -11.58 8.51 -5.30
C MET A 30 -10.51 9.51 -4.85
N GLU A 31 -10.82 10.83 -4.85
CA GLU A 31 -9.87 11.89 -4.55
C GLU A 31 -9.24 11.77 -3.15
N ASN A 32 -9.91 11.10 -2.21
CA ASN A 32 -9.43 10.91 -0.84
C ASN A 32 -9.08 9.45 -0.51
N THR A 33 -8.85 8.62 -1.51
CA THR A 33 -8.50 7.21 -1.31
C THR A 33 -7.03 6.98 -1.60
N VAL A 34 -6.31 6.43 -0.64
CA VAL A 34 -4.92 5.99 -0.80
C VAL A 34 -4.90 4.51 -1.16
N GLU A 35 -4.30 4.18 -2.29
CA GLU A 35 -4.17 2.82 -2.81
C GLU A 35 -2.71 2.35 -2.72
N ILE A 36 -2.50 1.23 -2.05
CA ILE A 36 -1.17 0.66 -1.77
C ILE A 36 -1.12 -0.77 -2.32
N ARG A 37 -0.08 -1.08 -3.07
CA ARG A 37 0.21 -2.43 -3.56
C ARG A 37 1.51 -2.95 -2.96
N TRP A 38 1.42 -4.11 -2.32
CA TRP A 38 2.55 -4.80 -1.69
C TRP A 38 3.05 -5.92 -2.56
N HIS A 39 4.36 -5.99 -2.74
CA HIS A 39 5.05 -7.10 -3.39
C HIS A 39 5.98 -7.77 -2.39
N GLY A 40 5.89 -9.10 -2.29
CA GLY A 40 6.73 -9.91 -1.42
C GLY A 40 6.77 -11.35 -1.87
N ARG A 41 7.39 -12.21 -1.07
CA ARG A 41 7.34 -13.65 -1.27
C ARG A 41 6.55 -14.33 -0.16
N GLY A 42 5.97 -15.49 -0.46
CA GLY A 42 5.26 -16.29 0.53
C GLY A 42 6.16 -16.56 1.76
N GLY A 43 5.66 -16.23 2.96
CA GLY A 43 6.38 -16.35 4.22
C GLY A 43 7.13 -15.10 4.69
N GLN A 44 7.29 -14.05 3.89
CA GLN A 44 8.01 -12.82 4.26
C GLN A 44 7.15 -11.76 4.94
N GLY A 45 5.86 -12.00 5.09
CA GLY A 45 4.96 -11.13 5.87
C GLY A 45 4.32 -9.95 5.12
N ALA A 46 4.46 -9.82 3.79
CA ALA A 46 3.80 -8.77 3.01
C ALA A 46 2.27 -8.79 3.19
N LYS A 47 1.63 -9.97 3.05
CA LYS A 47 0.20 -10.17 3.33
C LYS A 47 -0.16 -9.76 4.76
N THR A 48 0.65 -10.17 5.74
CA THR A 48 0.42 -9.85 7.15
C THR A 48 0.52 -8.35 7.40
N ALA A 49 1.49 -7.67 6.78
CA ALA A 49 1.64 -6.23 6.90
C ALA A 49 0.45 -5.49 6.31
N ALA A 50 0.00 -5.86 5.10
CA ALA A 50 -1.18 -5.27 4.47
C ALA A 50 -2.45 -5.43 5.32
N LEU A 51 -2.70 -6.64 5.85
CA LEU A 51 -3.86 -6.87 6.72
C LEU A 51 -3.76 -6.12 8.06
N LEU A 52 -2.57 -6.01 8.62
CA LEU A 52 -2.36 -5.26 9.87
C LEU A 52 -2.54 -3.76 9.64
N LEU A 53 -2.07 -3.21 8.51
CA LEU A 53 -2.33 -1.82 8.15
C LEU A 53 -3.83 -1.53 8.05
N ALA A 54 -4.58 -2.43 7.42
CA ALA A 54 -6.03 -2.30 7.32
C ALA A 54 -6.71 -2.33 8.70
N ASP A 55 -6.31 -3.24 9.60
CA ASP A 55 -6.85 -3.33 10.97
C ASP A 55 -6.60 -2.04 11.77
N VAL A 56 -5.38 -1.53 11.72
CA VAL A 56 -4.96 -0.32 12.45
C VAL A 56 -5.66 0.91 11.88
N ALA A 57 -5.70 1.08 10.56
CA ALA A 57 -6.39 2.20 9.93
C ALA A 57 -7.91 2.18 10.18
N PHE A 58 -8.52 0.99 10.24
CA PHE A 58 -9.92 0.84 10.61
C PHE A 58 -10.19 1.29 12.05
N LYS A 59 -9.31 0.92 13.00
CA LYS A 59 -9.42 1.35 14.40
C LYS A 59 -9.26 2.86 14.57
N ALA A 60 -8.43 3.48 13.74
CA ALA A 60 -8.29 4.94 13.61
C ALA A 60 -9.48 5.61 12.89
N GLY A 61 -10.56 4.89 12.64
CA GLY A 61 -11.81 5.43 12.06
C GLY A 61 -11.84 5.57 10.54
N LYS A 62 -10.83 5.04 9.82
CA LYS A 62 -10.82 5.06 8.36
C LYS A 62 -11.70 3.96 7.76
N TYR A 63 -12.15 4.18 6.52
CA TYR A 63 -12.73 3.12 5.70
C TYR A 63 -11.61 2.38 4.98
N VAL A 64 -11.59 1.05 5.11
CA VAL A 64 -10.45 0.27 4.64
C VAL A 64 -10.86 -0.97 3.87
N GLN A 65 -10.05 -1.35 2.90
CA GLN A 65 -10.02 -2.68 2.31
C GLN A 65 -8.56 -3.19 2.37
N GLY A 66 -8.37 -4.40 2.88
CA GLY A 66 -7.08 -5.08 2.89
C GLY A 66 -7.27 -6.50 2.40
N PHE A 67 -6.63 -6.88 1.29
CA PHE A 67 -6.81 -8.20 0.70
C PHE A 67 -5.55 -8.66 -0.04
N PRO A 68 -5.24 -9.96 0.01
CA PRO A 68 -4.20 -10.56 -0.83
C PRO A 68 -4.77 -10.88 -2.20
N GLU A 69 -3.90 -10.91 -3.21
CA GLU A 69 -4.22 -11.54 -4.48
C GLU A 69 -4.09 -13.06 -4.31
N TYR A 70 -5.16 -13.77 -4.64
CA TYR A 70 -5.19 -15.22 -4.55
C TYR A 70 -4.57 -15.83 -5.81
N GLY A 71 -3.43 -16.45 -5.65
CA GLY A 71 -2.72 -17.25 -6.66
C GLY A 71 -2.27 -18.59 -6.08
N PRO A 72 -1.49 -19.40 -6.80
CA PRO A 72 -0.93 -20.63 -6.26
C PRO A 72 0.06 -20.28 -5.14
N GLU A 73 -0.45 -20.17 -3.92
CA GLU A 73 0.35 -19.87 -2.73
C GLU A 73 1.37 -20.99 -2.48
N ARG A 74 2.64 -20.68 -2.73
CA ARG A 74 3.77 -21.54 -2.37
C ARG A 74 4.76 -20.71 -1.57
N MET A 75 5.40 -21.34 -0.58
CA MET A 75 6.47 -20.68 0.16
C MET A 75 7.55 -20.18 -0.82
N GLY A 76 7.93 -18.90 -0.72
CA GLY A 76 8.91 -18.26 -1.61
C GLY A 76 8.37 -17.79 -2.97
N ALA A 77 7.14 -18.15 -3.37
CA ALA A 77 6.54 -17.62 -4.60
C ALA A 77 6.21 -16.12 -4.43
N PRO A 78 6.25 -15.31 -5.52
CA PRO A 78 5.77 -13.95 -5.49
C PRO A 78 4.31 -13.88 -5.04
N ILE A 79 4.01 -12.94 -4.17
CA ILE A 79 2.65 -12.64 -3.71
C ILE A 79 2.41 -11.15 -3.81
N THR A 80 1.16 -10.77 -4.06
CA THR A 80 0.70 -9.40 -4.04
C THR A 80 -0.40 -9.24 -2.98
N ALA A 81 -0.40 -8.10 -2.29
CA ALA A 81 -1.47 -7.72 -1.41
C ALA A 81 -1.79 -6.23 -1.59
N TYR A 82 -2.97 -5.83 -1.16
CA TYR A 82 -3.48 -4.50 -1.44
C TYR A 82 -4.11 -3.87 -0.20
N ASN A 83 -4.00 -2.53 -0.12
CA ASN A 83 -4.79 -1.71 0.77
C ASN A 83 -5.47 -0.59 -0.01
N ARG A 84 -6.75 -0.33 0.29
CA ARG A 84 -7.44 0.93 0.05
C ARG A 84 -7.80 1.53 1.39
N ILE A 85 -7.43 2.78 1.61
CA ILE A 85 -7.67 3.49 2.86
C ILE A 85 -8.26 4.84 2.49
N SER A 86 -9.42 5.18 3.06
CA SER A 86 -10.19 6.38 2.70
C SER A 86 -10.86 6.99 3.92
N GLU A 87 -11.16 8.29 3.85
CA GLU A 87 -12.04 8.97 4.80
C GLU A 87 -13.52 8.67 4.53
N GLU A 88 -13.85 8.20 3.34
CA GLU A 88 -15.19 7.91 2.87
C GLU A 88 -15.40 6.41 2.60
N PRO A 89 -16.66 5.91 2.59
CA PRO A 89 -16.93 4.50 2.33
C PRO A 89 -16.38 4.01 1.00
N VAL A 90 -15.57 2.95 1.04
CA VAL A 90 -14.96 2.33 -0.15
C VAL A 90 -15.95 1.35 -0.78
N THR A 91 -16.45 1.66 -1.98
CA THR A 91 -17.41 0.84 -2.72
C THR A 91 -16.81 0.01 -3.86
N VAL A 92 -15.54 0.28 -4.22
CA VAL A 92 -14.82 -0.45 -5.27
C VAL A 92 -14.25 -1.76 -4.72
N HIS A 93 -14.46 -2.88 -5.43
CA HIS A 93 -14.02 -4.21 -5.02
C HIS A 93 -13.05 -4.88 -6.02
N SER A 94 -12.51 -4.14 -6.97
CA SER A 94 -11.48 -4.65 -7.90
C SER A 94 -10.08 -4.64 -7.27
N ASN A 95 -9.14 -5.36 -7.88
CA ASN A 95 -7.71 -5.20 -7.59
C ASN A 95 -7.26 -3.76 -7.85
N ILE A 96 -6.14 -3.37 -7.24
CA ILE A 96 -5.52 -2.06 -7.43
C ILE A 96 -4.56 -2.15 -8.60
N TYR A 97 -4.91 -1.47 -9.71
CA TYR A 97 -4.10 -1.43 -10.93
C TYR A 97 -3.21 -0.20 -10.98
N ASP A 98 -3.69 0.94 -10.48
CA ASP A 98 -3.00 2.24 -10.50
C ASP A 98 -2.74 2.73 -9.06
N PRO A 99 -1.82 2.08 -8.31
CA PRO A 99 -1.56 2.41 -6.91
C PRO A 99 -0.91 3.79 -6.75
N ASP A 100 -1.13 4.41 -5.58
CA ASP A 100 -0.40 5.59 -5.14
C ASP A 100 0.97 5.20 -4.58
N TYR A 101 1.05 4.05 -3.92
CA TYR A 101 2.26 3.55 -3.30
C TYR A 101 2.50 2.08 -3.63
N VAL A 102 3.75 1.76 -3.92
CA VAL A 102 4.20 0.38 -4.10
C VAL A 102 5.21 0.04 -3.00
N VAL A 103 5.01 -1.09 -2.36
CA VAL A 103 5.88 -1.59 -1.29
C VAL A 103 6.52 -2.90 -1.73
N VAL A 104 7.83 -2.96 -1.72
CA VAL A 104 8.61 -4.14 -2.09
C VAL A 104 9.31 -4.68 -0.85
N VAL A 105 8.82 -5.81 -0.34
CA VAL A 105 9.37 -6.46 0.87
C VAL A 105 10.62 -7.26 0.57
N ASP A 106 10.79 -7.69 -0.68
CA ASP A 106 11.94 -8.46 -1.16
C ASP A 106 12.46 -7.84 -2.47
N ASP A 107 13.62 -7.21 -2.43
CA ASP A 107 14.21 -6.53 -3.59
C ASP A 107 14.62 -7.47 -4.74
N GLY A 108 14.76 -8.77 -4.46
CA GLY A 108 14.96 -9.77 -5.51
C GLY A 108 13.77 -9.95 -6.46
N LEU A 109 12.58 -9.39 -6.12
CA LEU A 109 11.43 -9.37 -7.02
C LEU A 109 11.60 -8.36 -8.17
N LEU A 110 12.41 -7.34 -8.00
CA LEU A 110 12.65 -6.30 -9.02
C LEU A 110 13.24 -6.88 -10.31
N GLU A 111 13.97 -8.01 -10.22
CA GLU A 111 14.57 -8.68 -11.38
C GLU A 111 13.53 -9.44 -12.24
N SER A 112 12.39 -9.80 -11.65
CA SER A 112 11.40 -10.68 -12.29
C SER A 112 10.00 -10.09 -12.43
N THR A 113 9.76 -8.94 -11.79
CA THR A 113 8.43 -8.33 -11.72
C THR A 113 8.55 -6.83 -11.91
N ASP A 114 7.80 -6.28 -12.87
CA ASP A 114 7.64 -4.84 -12.96
C ASP A 114 6.72 -4.34 -11.84
N VAL A 115 7.35 -3.97 -10.71
CA VAL A 115 6.63 -3.48 -9.53
C VAL A 115 6.09 -2.06 -9.73
N THR A 116 6.57 -1.34 -10.75
CA THR A 116 6.17 0.04 -11.04
C THR A 116 4.99 0.12 -12.02
N HIS A 117 4.58 -1.02 -12.59
CA HIS A 117 3.46 -1.05 -13.52
C HIS A 117 2.19 -0.43 -12.93
N GLY A 118 1.63 0.59 -13.61
CA GLY A 118 0.46 1.34 -13.17
C GLY A 118 0.68 2.30 -11.98
N LEU A 119 1.88 2.35 -11.38
CA LEU A 119 2.16 3.29 -10.31
C LEU A 119 2.04 4.74 -10.81
N LYS A 120 1.28 5.56 -10.08
CA LYS A 120 1.10 6.97 -10.42
C LYS A 120 2.43 7.72 -10.36
N GLU A 121 2.65 8.68 -11.27
CA GLU A 121 3.87 9.50 -11.29
C GLU A 121 4.08 10.32 -10.01
N THR A 122 2.98 10.71 -9.35
CA THR A 122 2.98 11.40 -8.05
C THR A 122 3.18 10.46 -6.87
N GLY A 123 3.22 9.17 -7.12
CA GLY A 123 3.33 8.12 -6.11
C GLY A 123 4.75 7.88 -5.62
N ALA A 124 4.94 6.80 -4.88
CA ALA A 124 6.26 6.39 -4.40
C ALA A 124 6.43 4.87 -4.37
N VAL A 125 7.68 4.43 -4.58
CA VAL A 125 8.13 3.05 -4.32
C VAL A 125 8.90 3.02 -3.00
N ILE A 126 8.58 2.07 -2.14
CA ILE A 126 9.26 1.82 -0.86
C ILE A 126 9.86 0.42 -0.90
N ILE A 127 11.17 0.31 -0.84
CA ILE A 127 11.90 -0.94 -1.09
C ILE A 127 12.70 -1.34 0.14
N ASN A 128 12.45 -2.56 0.64
CA ASN A 128 13.31 -3.18 1.64
C ASN A 128 14.59 -3.71 0.97
N THR A 129 15.71 -3.06 1.23
CA THR A 129 16.98 -3.40 0.62
C THR A 129 18.16 -2.80 1.41
N GLU A 130 19.32 -3.44 1.32
CA GLU A 130 20.61 -2.91 1.77
C GLU A 130 21.32 -2.08 0.69
N LYS A 131 20.75 -2.03 -0.54
CA LYS A 131 21.35 -1.36 -1.70
C LYS A 131 21.02 0.13 -1.73
N GLU A 132 21.92 0.92 -2.27
CA GLU A 132 21.65 2.33 -2.56
C GLU A 132 20.63 2.49 -3.68
N LYS A 133 19.89 3.58 -3.66
CA LYS A 133 18.82 3.89 -4.64
C LYS A 133 19.30 3.73 -6.09
N ASP A 134 20.49 4.23 -6.43
CA ASP A 134 21.00 4.24 -7.79
C ASP A 134 21.20 2.83 -8.36
N ALA A 135 21.52 1.86 -7.51
CA ALA A 135 21.64 0.46 -7.91
C ALA A 135 20.29 -0.19 -8.28
N LEU A 136 19.18 0.41 -7.87
CA LEU A 136 17.83 -0.10 -8.12
C LEU A 136 17.16 0.53 -9.34
N LEU A 137 17.57 1.74 -9.75
CA LEU A 137 16.96 2.48 -10.86
C LEU A 137 16.82 1.66 -12.15
N PRO A 138 17.81 0.82 -12.56
CA PRO A 138 17.66 -0.02 -13.77
C PRO A 138 16.48 -0.99 -13.73
N PHE A 139 16.03 -1.37 -12.54
CA PHE A 139 14.93 -2.33 -12.32
C PHE A 139 13.56 -1.66 -12.14
N LEU A 140 13.50 -0.33 -12.11
CA LEU A 140 12.27 0.43 -11.93
C LEU A 140 11.66 0.91 -13.26
N HIS A 141 12.06 0.31 -14.38
CA HIS A 141 11.46 0.51 -15.70
C HIS A 141 11.26 1.99 -16.11
N GLY A 142 12.17 2.86 -15.70
CA GLY A 142 12.14 4.30 -16.02
C GLY A 142 11.20 5.13 -15.16
N TYR A 143 10.71 4.59 -14.03
CA TYR A 143 9.90 5.36 -13.07
C TYR A 143 10.66 6.57 -12.55
N GLN A 144 10.02 7.76 -12.61
CA GLN A 144 10.64 9.04 -12.26
C GLN A 144 10.15 9.61 -10.93
N GLY A 145 9.21 8.93 -10.28
CA GLY A 145 8.66 9.38 -8.99
C GLY A 145 9.59 9.10 -7.81
N ALA A 146 9.07 9.27 -6.61
CA ALA A 146 9.83 9.10 -5.38
C ALA A 146 10.18 7.62 -5.13
N VAL A 147 11.45 7.36 -4.78
CA VAL A 147 11.94 6.03 -4.39
C VAL A 147 12.59 6.13 -3.02
N TYR A 148 12.07 5.35 -2.09
CA TYR A 148 12.59 5.21 -0.72
C TYR A 148 13.18 3.83 -0.52
N THR A 149 14.40 3.76 -0.03
CA THR A 149 15.07 2.52 0.37
C THR A 149 15.16 2.44 1.88
N LEU A 150 15.02 1.24 2.42
CA LEU A 150 15.08 0.98 3.85
C LEU A 150 15.65 -0.41 4.11
N ASP A 151 16.68 -0.54 4.92
CA ASP A 151 17.12 -1.84 5.44
C ASP A 151 16.25 -2.27 6.64
N ALA A 152 15.04 -2.75 6.30
CA ALA A 152 14.08 -3.22 7.28
C ALA A 152 14.59 -4.47 8.04
N LYS A 153 15.49 -5.25 7.43
CA LYS A 153 16.15 -6.38 8.07
C LYS A 153 17.09 -5.90 9.20
N ALA A 154 17.96 -4.92 8.92
CA ALA A 154 18.86 -4.37 9.94
C ALA A 154 18.06 -3.77 11.11
N ILE A 155 17.02 -2.98 10.82
CA ILE A 155 16.15 -2.40 11.84
C ILE A 155 15.50 -3.48 12.71
N SER A 156 14.92 -4.52 12.11
CA SER A 156 14.28 -5.60 12.85
C SER A 156 15.30 -6.42 13.67
N MET A 157 16.48 -6.66 13.12
CA MET A 157 17.58 -7.31 13.86
C MET A 157 18.03 -6.49 15.06
N GLN A 158 18.16 -5.18 14.91
CA GLN A 158 18.52 -4.25 16.02
C GLN A 158 17.46 -4.20 17.11
N ALA A 159 16.18 -4.20 16.72
CA ALA A 159 15.07 -4.02 17.66
C ALA A 159 14.57 -5.33 18.28
N LEU A 160 14.54 -6.42 17.52
CA LEU A 160 13.93 -7.71 17.87
C LEU A 160 14.91 -8.87 17.95
N GLY A 161 16.16 -8.70 17.46
CA GLY A 161 17.13 -9.79 17.31
C GLY A 161 16.73 -10.83 16.28
N LYS A 162 15.77 -10.51 15.40
CA LYS A 162 15.22 -11.42 14.37
C LYS A 162 14.88 -10.66 13.10
N ASN A 163 14.98 -11.35 11.97
CA ASN A 163 14.63 -10.78 10.67
C ASN A 163 13.11 -10.83 10.44
N TYR A 164 12.42 -9.76 10.84
CA TYR A 164 10.99 -9.54 10.62
C TYR A 164 10.74 -8.18 9.98
N PRO A 165 10.92 -8.05 8.66
CA PRO A 165 10.84 -6.76 7.96
C PRO A 165 9.42 -6.17 7.89
N ASN A 166 8.40 -6.93 8.23
CA ASN A 166 6.99 -6.52 8.11
C ASN A 166 6.66 -5.28 8.97
N SER A 167 7.11 -5.21 10.23
CA SER A 167 6.84 -4.05 11.09
C SER A 167 7.57 -2.79 10.61
N PRO A 168 8.89 -2.81 10.30
CA PRO A 168 9.55 -1.67 9.67
C PRO A 168 8.89 -1.22 8.36
N MET A 169 8.57 -2.15 7.45
CA MET A 169 7.94 -1.78 6.17
C MET A 169 6.56 -1.16 6.36
N LEU A 170 5.81 -1.60 7.37
CA LEU A 170 4.53 -1.01 7.72
C LEU A 170 4.68 0.46 8.16
N ALA A 171 5.64 0.74 9.07
CA ALA A 171 5.94 2.11 9.49
C ALA A 171 6.46 2.98 8.33
N ALA A 172 7.28 2.41 7.43
CA ALA A 172 7.77 3.13 6.26
C ALA A 172 6.62 3.58 5.35
N VAL A 173 5.64 2.70 5.11
CA VAL A 173 4.45 3.05 4.32
C VAL A 173 3.67 4.20 4.96
N VAL A 174 3.38 4.13 6.25
CA VAL A 174 2.65 5.21 6.94
C VAL A 174 3.46 6.50 6.91
N ALA A 175 4.77 6.44 7.18
CA ALA A 175 5.65 7.60 7.14
C ALA A 175 5.73 8.25 5.75
N VAL A 176 5.71 7.46 4.66
CA VAL A 176 5.81 7.99 3.29
C VAL A 176 4.46 8.50 2.80
N SER A 177 3.40 7.72 2.99
CA SER A 177 2.06 8.03 2.48
C SER A 177 1.32 9.11 3.27
N GLY A 178 1.62 9.24 4.57
CA GLY A 178 0.86 10.13 5.45
C GLY A 178 -0.60 9.69 5.65
N VAL A 179 -0.91 8.42 5.40
CA VAL A 179 -2.28 7.89 5.50
C VAL A 179 -2.84 7.92 6.93
N MET A 180 -1.95 8.00 7.91
CA MET A 180 -2.24 8.20 9.34
C MET A 180 -1.16 9.09 9.96
N GLU A 181 -1.52 9.82 11.02
CA GLU A 181 -0.54 10.50 11.84
C GLU A 181 0.34 9.49 12.59
N GLN A 182 1.63 9.82 12.75
CA GLN A 182 2.60 8.91 13.37
C GLN A 182 2.18 8.49 14.78
N GLU A 183 1.73 9.41 15.62
CA GLU A 183 1.33 9.16 16.99
C GLU A 183 0.14 8.21 17.06
N GLU A 184 -0.91 8.52 16.30
CA GLU A 184 -2.10 7.67 16.17
C GLU A 184 -1.74 6.25 15.70
N PHE A 185 -0.89 6.13 14.68
CA PHE A 185 -0.44 4.84 14.19
C PHE A 185 0.32 4.04 15.25
N LEU A 186 1.21 4.68 16.00
CA LEU A 186 1.99 4.00 17.05
C LEU A 186 1.09 3.53 18.20
N ASP A 187 0.10 4.32 18.61
CA ASP A 187 -0.85 3.95 19.66
C ASP A 187 -1.70 2.74 19.25
N GLU A 188 -2.27 2.75 18.04
CA GLU A 188 -3.06 1.63 17.52
C GLU A 188 -2.21 0.36 17.30
N MET A 189 -0.96 0.51 16.87
CA MET A 189 -0.03 -0.60 16.75
C MET A 189 0.33 -1.19 18.10
N HIS A 190 0.56 -0.36 19.12
CA HIS A 190 0.82 -0.80 20.48
C HIS A 190 -0.35 -1.64 21.02
N ASP A 191 -1.57 -1.16 20.85
CA ASP A 191 -2.77 -1.88 21.29
C ASP A 191 -2.97 -3.19 20.50
N SER A 192 -2.73 -3.19 19.20
CA SER A 192 -2.78 -4.40 18.38
C SER A 192 -1.74 -5.44 18.84
N PHE A 193 -0.52 -5.01 19.15
CA PHE A 193 0.52 -5.90 19.66
C PHE A 193 0.20 -6.41 21.08
N ARG A 194 -0.38 -5.58 21.96
CA ARG A 194 -0.83 -6.02 23.29
C ARG A 194 -1.84 -7.15 23.21
N HIS A 195 -2.82 -7.05 22.32
CA HIS A 195 -3.79 -8.12 22.11
C HIS A 195 -3.13 -9.39 21.55
N LYS A 196 -2.24 -9.25 20.58
CA LYS A 196 -1.61 -10.40 19.90
C LYS A 196 -0.52 -11.07 20.72
N PHE A 197 0.24 -10.31 21.50
CA PHE A 197 1.43 -10.76 22.24
C PHE A 197 1.34 -10.55 23.74
N ALA A 198 0.12 -10.59 24.32
CA ALA A 198 -0.13 -10.32 25.74
C ALA A 198 0.80 -11.06 26.73
N LYS A 199 1.31 -12.23 26.35
CA LYS A 199 2.22 -13.06 27.17
C LYS A 199 3.71 -12.87 26.85
N LYS A 200 4.05 -11.91 25.97
CA LYS A 200 5.42 -11.69 25.48
C LYS A 200 5.71 -10.18 25.35
N PRO A 201 5.80 -9.46 26.48
CA PRO A 201 6.00 -8.01 26.45
C PRO A 201 7.26 -7.59 25.69
N GLU A 202 8.33 -8.39 25.76
CA GLU A 202 9.57 -8.15 25.04
C GLU A 202 9.39 -8.11 23.51
N VAL A 203 8.39 -8.82 22.99
CA VAL A 203 8.03 -8.79 21.56
C VAL A 203 7.30 -7.49 21.23
N ILE A 204 6.48 -6.98 22.15
CA ILE A 204 5.77 -5.72 21.98
C ILE A 204 6.80 -4.58 21.91
N ASP A 205 7.65 -4.47 22.93
CA ASP A 205 8.67 -3.42 23.03
C ASP A 205 9.61 -3.42 21.81
N GLY A 206 10.04 -4.62 21.39
CA GLY A 206 10.89 -4.76 20.22
C GLY A 206 10.20 -4.32 18.91
N ASN A 207 8.92 -4.65 18.72
CA ASN A 207 8.18 -4.19 17.55
C ASN A 207 7.96 -2.67 17.59
N MET A 208 7.58 -2.10 18.73
CA MET A 208 7.41 -0.65 18.87
C MET A 208 8.70 0.08 18.54
N LYS A 209 9.83 -0.38 19.10
CA LYS A 209 11.15 0.17 18.77
C LYS A 209 11.48 0.09 17.28
N ALA A 210 11.11 -1.00 16.59
CA ALA A 210 11.31 -1.12 15.15
C ALA A 210 10.50 -0.10 14.37
N LEU A 211 9.25 0.17 14.76
CA LEU A 211 8.41 1.21 14.17
C LEU A 211 9.04 2.60 14.34
N GLU A 212 9.43 2.97 15.56
CA GLU A 212 10.03 4.28 15.87
C GLU A 212 11.34 4.51 15.09
N LEU A 213 12.23 3.51 15.06
CA LEU A 213 13.47 3.58 14.29
C LEU A 213 13.18 3.83 12.79
N THR A 214 12.17 3.18 12.26
CA THR A 214 11.79 3.36 10.85
C THR A 214 11.26 4.77 10.57
N PHE A 215 10.40 5.31 11.43
CA PHE A 215 9.94 6.69 11.27
C PHE A 215 11.10 7.69 11.29
N ALA A 216 12.06 7.50 12.19
CA ALA A 216 13.25 8.34 12.27
C ALA A 216 14.08 8.26 10.98
N GLU A 217 14.26 7.07 10.40
CA GLU A 217 15.02 6.83 9.18
C GLU A 217 14.35 7.49 7.96
N ILE A 218 13.06 7.25 7.76
CA ILE A 218 12.29 7.85 6.65
C ILE A 218 12.23 9.37 6.78
N THR A 219 12.11 9.91 7.99
CA THR A 219 12.14 11.37 8.21
C THR A 219 13.47 11.99 7.79
N LYS A 220 14.59 11.30 8.06
CA LYS A 220 15.93 11.75 7.59
C LYS A 220 16.01 11.69 6.06
N ALA A 221 15.55 10.59 5.44
CA ALA A 221 15.54 10.43 4.00
C ALA A 221 14.72 11.53 3.30
N LYS A 222 13.54 11.87 3.83
CA LYS A 222 12.71 12.97 3.31
C LYS A 222 13.40 14.33 3.40
N LYS A 223 14.13 14.60 4.48
CA LYS A 223 14.88 15.85 4.65
C LYS A 223 16.12 15.93 3.75
N GLY A 224 16.81 14.80 3.52
CA GLY A 224 17.97 14.71 2.64
C GLY A 224 17.63 14.85 1.14
N GLY A 225 16.46 14.44 0.71
CA GLY A 225 15.99 14.53 -0.68
C GLY A 225 15.51 15.92 -1.14
N ILE A 226 15.47 16.93 -0.24
CA ILE A 226 15.06 18.30 -0.60
C ILE A 226 16.22 19.09 -1.25
N HIS A 227 17.39 18.51 -1.39
CA HIS A 227 18.60 19.17 -1.93
C HIS A 227 19.23 18.46 -3.15
N SER A 228 18.42 17.72 -3.94
CA SER A 228 18.93 17.12 -5.19
C SER A 228 17.98 17.32 -6.35
#